data_6d9a8a8b112a6228438b498d5e2593fc
#
_entry.id   6d9a8a8b112a6228438b498d5e2593fc
#
_cell.length_a   1.000
_cell.length_b   1.000
_cell.length_c   1.000
_cell.angle_alpha   90.00
_cell.angle_beta   90.00
_cell.angle_gamma   90.00
#
_symmetry.space_group_name_H-M   'P 1'
#
loop_
_entity.id
_entity.type
_entity.pdbx_description
1 polymer ?
#
loop_
_entity_poly.entity_id
_entity_poly.type
_entity_poly.pdbx_seq_one_letter_code
_entity_poly.pdbx_strand_id
1 'polypeptide(L)'
;MRVQSFGRQATLIAGLTVSVFGCSPGEPETAYASSSTTSSTDAQSSQSVSPVKGEALRLVLASSGNVARYRVREQLVGHDLPNDAVGETKSLTGALSIDSSGKVIRDVSKFTVDAATFVSDRDRRDGFVRGRLLEADTYPAITLVPTSIRGVNLPLPKSGSAAIEMTANLTVRDVTRPTTWKGTVQFANGSVTGSASTAFTFDDLLLEQPRVPVLLSVADTIKLEIDFNLVSQP
;
A
#
# COMPACT_ATOMS: atom_id res chain seq x y z
N MET A 1 -39.27 -0.42 -47.25
CA MET A 1 -38.81 -0.96 -48.53
C MET A 1 -37.34 -1.29 -48.39
N ARG A 2 -37.00 -2.39 -48.39
CA ARG A 2 -36.29 -3.59 -48.77
C ARG A 2 -35.45 -4.20 -47.66
N VAL A 3 -35.90 -5.38 -47.34
CA VAL A 3 -35.25 -6.47 -46.58
C VAL A 3 -34.24 -7.19 -47.49
N GLN A 4 -33.11 -7.65 -46.95
CA GLN A 4 -32.40 -8.89 -47.35
C GLN A 4 -31.37 -9.18 -46.24
N SER A 5 -31.33 -10.18 -45.49
CA SER A 5 -31.44 -11.64 -45.44
C SER A 5 -30.45 -12.41 -46.32
N PHE A 6 -29.88 -13.46 -45.71
CA PHE A 6 -29.03 -14.59 -46.16
C PHE A 6 -27.53 -14.45 -45.70
N GLY A 7 -26.89 -15.48 -45.15
CA GLY A 7 -27.23 -16.89 -45.05
C GLY A 7 -26.14 -17.64 -44.28
N ARG A 8 -26.54 -18.75 -43.71
CA ARG A 8 -25.80 -19.80 -42.99
C ARG A 8 -24.73 -20.46 -43.91
N GLN A 9 -23.64 -20.94 -43.27
CA GLN A 9 -23.18 -22.33 -43.59
C GLN A 9 -22.29 -22.85 -42.45
N ALA A 10 -22.69 -24.00 -41.94
CA ALA A 10 -21.95 -24.91 -41.08
C ALA A 10 -21.21 -25.94 -41.96
N THR A 11 -20.02 -26.34 -41.58
CA THR A 11 -19.41 -27.57 -42.06
C THR A 11 -18.67 -28.28 -40.94
N LEU A 12 -19.22 -29.41 -40.58
CA LEU A 12 -18.63 -30.51 -39.82
C LEU A 12 -17.73 -31.34 -40.75
N ILE A 13 -16.54 -31.76 -40.27
CA ILE A 13 -15.93 -33.02 -40.73
C ILE A 13 -15.25 -33.69 -39.54
N ALA A 14 -15.73 -34.91 -39.29
CA ALA A 14 -15.18 -35.90 -38.39
C ALA A 14 -14.08 -36.71 -39.09
N GLY A 15 -13.09 -37.14 -38.35
CA GLY A 15 -12.05 -38.06 -38.85
C GLY A 15 -11.41 -38.83 -37.69
N LEU A 16 -11.93 -40.01 -37.49
CA LEU A 16 -11.51 -41.09 -36.58
C LEU A 16 -10.46 -41.98 -37.27
N THR A 17 -9.32 -42.28 -36.65
CA THR A 17 -8.60 -43.56 -36.88
C THR A 17 -7.84 -44.05 -35.69
N VAL A 18 -8.14 -45.26 -35.34
CA VAL A 18 -7.58 -46.22 -34.35
C VAL A 18 -6.48 -47.03 -35.03
N SER A 19 -5.42 -47.41 -34.29
CA SER A 19 -4.67 -48.69 -34.41
C SER A 19 -3.57 -48.71 -33.34
N VAL A 20 -3.59 -49.47 -32.42
CA VAL A 20 -3.49 -50.86 -31.91
C VAL A 20 -2.11 -51.57 -32.16
N PHE A 21 -1.62 -52.14 -31.07
CA PHE A 21 -0.68 -53.28 -30.87
C PHE A 21 0.84 -53.05 -30.87
N GLY A 22 1.41 -53.58 -29.78
CA GLY A 22 2.75 -54.13 -29.69
C GLY A 22 3.20 -54.44 -28.26
N CYS A 23 3.06 -55.72 -27.83
CA CYS A 23 3.47 -56.31 -26.55
C CYS A 23 4.98 -56.47 -26.40
N SER A 24 5.49 -56.22 -25.18
CA SER A 24 6.36 -56.97 -24.23
C SER A 24 7.39 -58.02 -24.75
N PRO A 25 8.38 -58.55 -23.93
CA PRO A 25 8.90 -58.19 -22.59
C PRO A 25 10.44 -58.18 -22.50
N GLY A 26 11.01 -57.78 -21.36
CA GLY A 26 12.40 -58.07 -21.01
C GLY A 26 12.93 -57.26 -19.83
N GLU A 27 12.82 -57.78 -18.61
CA GLU A 27 13.68 -57.44 -17.48
C GLU A 27 15.00 -58.19 -17.55
N PRO A 28 16.13 -57.80 -16.88
CA PRO A 28 16.18 -57.55 -15.46
C PRO A 28 17.20 -56.47 -14.98
N GLU A 29 16.88 -56.02 -13.75
CA GLU A 29 17.76 -55.78 -12.61
C GLU A 29 18.87 -54.68 -12.61
N THR A 30 18.77 -53.96 -11.52
CA THR A 30 19.77 -53.33 -10.62
C THR A 30 20.15 -51.90 -10.91
N ALA A 31 19.75 -51.02 -10.01
CA ALA A 31 20.63 -50.29 -9.10
C ALA A 31 19.87 -49.12 -8.43
N TYR A 32 19.92 -49.13 -7.12
CA TYR A 32 19.51 -48.09 -6.19
C TYR A 32 20.14 -46.73 -6.53
N ALA A 33 19.29 -45.71 -6.67
CA ALA A 33 19.70 -44.35 -6.39
C ALA A 33 18.53 -43.62 -5.73
N SER A 34 18.66 -43.43 -4.44
CA SER A 34 17.77 -42.57 -3.63
C SER A 34 17.84 -41.14 -4.11
N SER A 35 16.79 -40.68 -4.76
CA SER A 35 16.62 -39.26 -5.03
C SER A 35 15.87 -38.65 -3.84
N SER A 36 16.60 -37.99 -2.95
CA SER A 36 16.10 -37.16 -1.91
C SER A 36 15.33 -36.01 -2.53
N THR A 37 14.03 -35.99 -2.33
CA THR A 37 13.15 -34.84 -2.62
C THR A 37 13.53 -33.69 -1.68
N THR A 38 14.28 -32.74 -2.17
CA THR A 38 14.56 -31.49 -1.46
C THR A 38 13.32 -30.62 -1.59
N SER A 39 12.54 -30.57 -0.54
CA SER A 39 11.49 -29.53 -0.37
C SER A 39 12.17 -28.17 -0.32
N SER A 40 12.00 -27.40 -1.38
CA SER A 40 12.39 -25.99 -1.40
C SER A 40 11.46 -25.24 -0.48
N THR A 41 11.89 -25.03 0.76
CA THR A 41 11.31 -24.04 1.65
C THR A 41 11.70 -22.68 1.07
N ASP A 42 10.74 -21.95 0.55
CA ASP A 42 10.89 -20.53 0.24
C ASP A 42 11.23 -19.78 1.52
N ALA A 43 12.52 -19.66 1.77
CA ALA A 43 13.05 -18.75 2.77
C ALA A 43 12.87 -17.34 2.22
N GLN A 44 11.86 -16.68 2.74
CA GLN A 44 11.65 -15.25 2.59
C GLN A 44 12.93 -14.53 3.03
N SER A 45 13.72 -14.13 2.04
CA SER A 45 14.99 -13.43 2.24
C SER A 45 14.69 -12.08 2.88
N SER A 46 14.85 -11.99 4.19
CA SER A 46 14.96 -10.73 4.92
C SER A 46 16.24 -10.06 4.42
N GLN A 47 16.11 -9.15 3.45
CA GLN A 47 17.23 -8.34 3.01
C GLN A 47 17.68 -7.49 4.19
N SER A 48 18.75 -7.87 4.82
CA SER A 48 19.49 -7.03 5.76
C SER A 48 20.08 -5.87 4.98
N VAL A 49 19.43 -4.71 5.05
CA VAL A 49 19.95 -3.48 4.47
C VAL A 49 21.14 -3.06 5.30
N SER A 50 22.32 -3.00 4.70
CA SER A 50 23.53 -2.53 5.37
C SER A 50 23.33 -1.11 5.92
N PRO A 51 23.87 -0.78 7.11
CA PRO A 51 23.74 0.55 7.70
C PRO A 51 24.35 1.62 6.80
N VAL A 52 23.63 2.73 6.62
CA VAL A 52 24.08 3.87 5.83
C VAL A 52 25.10 4.66 6.64
N LYS A 53 26.18 5.10 5.99
CA LYS A 53 27.23 5.89 6.66
C LYS A 53 26.66 7.13 7.34
N GLY A 54 26.85 7.25 8.66
CA GLY A 54 26.35 8.37 9.48
C GLY A 54 24.97 8.14 10.08
N GLU A 55 24.32 7.01 9.82
CA GLU A 55 23.05 6.64 10.44
C GLU A 55 23.26 6.36 11.93
N ALA A 56 22.47 7.04 12.79
CA ALA A 56 22.48 6.83 14.24
C ALA A 56 21.22 6.07 14.71
N LEU A 57 20.15 6.12 13.94
CA LEU A 57 18.90 5.44 14.24
C LEU A 57 18.19 5.07 12.94
N ARG A 58 17.81 3.80 12.83
CA ARG A 58 16.91 3.30 11.79
C ARG A 58 15.66 2.71 12.43
N LEU A 59 14.51 3.24 12.04
CA LEU A 59 13.19 2.78 12.45
C LEU A 59 12.46 2.21 11.23
N VAL A 60 11.93 1.01 11.32
CA VAL A 60 11.20 0.33 10.24
C VAL A 60 9.79 0.03 10.69
N LEU A 61 8.81 0.14 9.80
CA LEU A 61 7.44 -0.28 10.09
C LEU A 61 7.42 -1.76 10.46
N ALA A 62 6.84 -2.06 11.63
CA ALA A 62 6.58 -3.43 12.05
C ALA A 62 5.60 -4.11 11.08
N SER A 63 5.54 -5.43 11.10
CA SER A 63 4.63 -6.21 10.25
C SER A 63 3.14 -5.98 10.56
N SER A 64 2.84 -5.37 11.70
CA SER A 64 1.46 -5.09 12.13
C SER A 64 1.37 -3.82 12.98
N GLY A 65 0.13 -3.33 13.16
CA GLY A 65 -0.13 -2.10 13.92
C GLY A 65 -0.04 -0.83 13.08
N ASN A 66 -0.02 -0.96 11.75
CA ASN A 66 0.06 0.17 10.83
C ASN A 66 -1.25 0.29 10.05
N VAL A 67 -1.80 1.48 9.99
CA VAL A 67 -3.02 1.77 9.21
C VAL A 67 -2.91 3.17 8.63
N ALA A 68 -3.13 3.33 7.34
CA ALA A 68 -3.32 4.63 6.71
C ALA A 68 -4.80 4.83 6.37
N ARG A 69 -5.31 6.05 6.61
CA ARG A 69 -6.70 6.40 6.35
C ARG A 69 -6.80 7.72 5.61
N TYR A 70 -7.75 7.80 4.71
CA TYR A 70 -8.29 9.08 4.26
C TYR A 70 -9.66 9.32 4.92
N ARG A 71 -10.00 10.59 5.11
CA ARG A 71 -11.31 11.03 5.60
C ARG A 71 -11.74 12.27 4.85
N VAL A 72 -12.97 12.23 4.32
CA VAL A 72 -13.59 13.37 3.63
C VAL A 72 -15.03 13.51 4.10
N ARG A 73 -15.44 14.72 4.45
CA ARG A 73 -16.82 15.01 4.82
C ARG A 73 -17.69 15.02 3.58
N GLU A 74 -18.76 14.23 3.58
CA GLU A 74 -19.71 14.13 2.48
C GLU A 74 -21.15 14.18 2.99
N GLN A 75 -22.08 14.53 2.10
CA GLN A 75 -23.51 14.34 2.32
C GLN A 75 -24.09 13.54 1.18
N LEU A 76 -24.80 12.46 1.52
CA LEU A 76 -25.41 11.56 0.56
C LEU A 76 -26.88 11.91 0.35
N VAL A 77 -27.39 11.68 -0.84
CA VAL A 77 -28.82 11.78 -1.14
C VAL A 77 -29.59 10.79 -0.25
N GLY A 78 -30.68 11.26 0.37
CA GLY A 78 -31.49 10.47 1.29
C GLY A 78 -30.93 10.33 2.71
N HIS A 79 -29.89 11.07 3.05
CA HIS A 79 -29.36 11.19 4.40
C HIS A 79 -29.49 12.64 4.88
N ASP A 80 -30.08 12.83 6.07
CA ASP A 80 -30.37 14.17 6.60
C ASP A 80 -29.12 14.92 7.07
N LEU A 81 -28.08 14.17 7.48
CA LEU A 81 -26.84 14.73 8.03
C LEU A 81 -25.61 14.32 7.21
N PRO A 82 -24.62 15.24 7.08
CA PRO A 82 -23.35 14.89 6.53
C PRO A 82 -22.63 13.82 7.37
N ASN A 83 -21.91 12.90 6.71
CA ASN A 83 -21.09 11.86 7.31
C ASN A 83 -19.66 11.94 6.81
N ASP A 84 -18.76 11.19 7.41
CA ASP A 84 -17.39 11.05 6.94
C ASP A 84 -17.26 9.81 6.05
N ALA A 85 -16.81 10.01 4.83
CA ALA A 85 -16.29 8.95 3.99
C ALA A 85 -14.89 8.59 4.48
N VAL A 86 -14.72 7.39 5.01
CA VAL A 86 -13.44 6.89 5.53
C VAL A 86 -13.04 5.66 4.74
N GLY A 87 -11.84 5.67 4.19
CA GLY A 87 -11.22 4.47 3.64
C GLY A 87 -9.86 4.23 4.28
N GLU A 88 -9.54 2.97 4.50
CA GLU A 88 -8.30 2.57 5.18
C GLU A 88 -7.57 1.47 4.44
N THR A 89 -6.26 1.38 4.70
CA THR A 89 -5.43 0.27 4.28
C THR A 89 -4.40 -0.07 5.36
N LYS A 90 -4.02 -1.34 5.41
CA LYS A 90 -2.94 -1.87 6.26
C LYS A 90 -1.69 -2.25 5.45
N SER A 91 -1.73 -2.03 4.14
CA SER A 91 -0.61 -2.30 3.23
C SER A 91 0.35 -1.12 3.21
N LEU A 92 1.18 -1.03 4.25
CA LEU A 92 2.19 -0.01 4.42
C LEU A 92 3.55 -0.65 4.63
N THR A 93 4.56 -0.06 4.01
CA THR A 93 5.97 -0.42 4.21
C THR A 93 6.82 0.84 4.34
N GLY A 94 8.00 0.72 4.90
CA GLY A 94 8.93 1.84 4.92
C GLY A 94 9.81 1.90 6.13
N ALA A 95 10.70 2.88 6.10
CA ALA A 95 11.67 3.15 7.15
C ALA A 95 11.95 4.66 7.26
N LEU A 96 12.41 5.04 8.43
CA LEU A 96 12.92 6.35 8.77
C LEU A 96 14.34 6.20 9.31
N SER A 97 15.28 6.92 8.73
CA SER A 97 16.68 6.94 9.18
C SER A 97 17.06 8.35 9.61
N ILE A 98 17.71 8.45 10.76
CA ILE A 98 18.11 9.72 11.38
C ILE A 98 19.61 9.64 11.67
N ASP A 99 20.35 10.69 11.37
CA ASP A 99 21.78 10.80 11.68
C ASP A 99 22.02 11.20 13.15
N SER A 100 23.29 11.20 13.57
CA SER A 100 23.69 11.55 14.94
C SER A 100 23.38 13.00 15.34
N SER A 101 23.07 13.87 14.37
CA SER A 101 22.65 15.25 14.63
C SER A 101 21.12 15.41 14.76
N GLY A 102 20.37 14.31 14.60
CA GLY A 102 18.89 14.32 14.62
C GLY A 102 18.26 14.66 13.27
N LYS A 103 19.03 14.71 12.19
CA LYS A 103 18.55 15.00 10.85
C LYS A 103 18.06 13.74 10.14
N VAL A 104 16.95 13.87 9.40
CA VAL A 104 16.44 12.79 8.54
C VAL A 104 17.38 12.57 7.35
N ILE A 105 17.80 11.32 7.14
CA ILE A 105 18.53 10.88 5.97
C ILE A 105 17.51 10.54 4.88
N ARG A 106 17.23 11.50 3.98
CA ARG A 106 16.12 11.44 3.03
C ARG A 106 16.19 10.26 2.05
N ASP A 107 17.39 9.94 1.55
CA ASP A 107 17.60 8.95 0.49
C ASP A 107 17.20 7.53 0.92
N VAL A 108 17.16 7.28 2.22
CA VAL A 108 16.80 5.99 2.83
C VAL A 108 15.58 6.06 3.74
N SER A 109 14.94 7.24 3.81
CA SER A 109 13.71 7.46 4.59
C SER A 109 12.53 7.58 3.65
N LYS A 110 11.70 6.54 3.59
CA LYS A 110 10.51 6.51 2.75
C LYS A 110 9.46 5.57 3.33
N PHE A 111 8.22 6.01 3.31
CA PHE A 111 7.06 5.18 3.55
C PHE A 111 6.26 5.04 2.26
N THR A 112 5.71 3.87 2.04
CA THR A 112 4.92 3.55 0.86
C THR A 112 3.62 2.91 1.29
N VAL A 113 2.52 3.35 0.71
CA VAL A 113 1.17 2.82 0.89
C VAL A 113 0.70 2.28 -0.45
N ASP A 114 0.16 1.07 -0.46
CA ASP A 114 -0.43 0.47 -1.65
C ASP A 114 -1.81 1.10 -1.91
N ALA A 115 -1.91 1.86 -3.01
CA ALA A 115 -3.11 2.59 -3.39
C ALA A 115 -4.28 1.68 -3.78
N ALA A 116 -4.00 0.45 -4.24
CA ALA A 116 -5.01 -0.50 -4.67
C ALA A 116 -5.73 -1.21 -3.49
N THR A 117 -5.23 -1.05 -2.27
CA THR A 117 -5.72 -1.79 -1.09
C THR A 117 -6.64 -0.98 -0.17
N PHE A 118 -6.94 0.27 -0.51
CA PHE A 118 -7.90 1.06 0.26
C PHE A 118 -9.31 0.46 0.19
N VAL A 119 -9.92 0.30 1.37
CA VAL A 119 -11.31 -0.16 1.53
C VAL A 119 -12.09 0.77 2.45
N SER A 120 -13.37 0.92 2.19
CA SER A 120 -14.31 1.70 2.99
C SER A 120 -15.57 0.85 3.28
N ASP A 121 -16.61 1.49 3.82
CA ASP A 121 -17.93 0.88 4.03
C ASP A 121 -18.75 0.71 2.74
N ARG A 122 -18.24 1.12 1.56
CA ARG A 122 -18.95 1.09 0.28
C ARG A 122 -18.06 0.69 -0.89
N ASP A 123 -18.31 -0.47 -1.48
CA ASP A 123 -17.55 -0.99 -2.63
C ASP A 123 -17.50 -0.01 -3.82
N ARG A 124 -18.59 0.74 -4.06
CA ARG A 124 -18.64 1.74 -5.14
C ARG A 124 -17.68 2.91 -4.88
N ARG A 125 -17.53 3.32 -3.63
CA ARG A 125 -16.54 4.34 -3.23
C ARG A 125 -15.14 3.80 -3.44
N ASP A 126 -14.89 2.56 -3.05
CA ASP A 126 -13.60 1.90 -3.20
C ASP A 126 -13.19 1.81 -4.66
N GLY A 127 -14.11 1.38 -5.53
CA GLY A 127 -13.88 1.35 -6.97
C GLY A 127 -13.59 2.74 -7.55
N PHE A 128 -14.31 3.77 -7.11
CA PHE A 128 -14.06 5.14 -7.54
C PHE A 128 -12.69 5.67 -7.05
N VAL A 129 -12.39 5.48 -5.75
CA VAL A 129 -11.14 5.97 -5.15
C VAL A 129 -9.94 5.29 -5.80
N ARG A 130 -9.94 3.96 -5.89
CA ARG A 130 -8.82 3.21 -6.48
C ARG A 130 -8.67 3.45 -7.97
N GLY A 131 -9.78 3.40 -8.72
CA GLY A 131 -9.74 3.44 -10.19
C GLY A 131 -9.67 4.82 -10.78
N ARG A 132 -10.45 5.80 -10.26
CA ARG A 132 -10.57 7.12 -10.88
C ARG A 132 -9.81 8.22 -10.14
N LEU A 133 -9.80 8.20 -8.81
CA LEU A 133 -9.16 9.24 -8.04
C LEU A 133 -7.66 9.00 -7.90
N LEU A 134 -7.26 7.79 -7.54
CA LEU A 134 -5.87 7.42 -7.33
C LEU A 134 -5.22 6.81 -8.58
N GLU A 135 -6.01 6.31 -9.53
CA GLU A 135 -5.53 5.61 -10.73
C GLU A 135 -4.52 4.50 -10.35
N ALA A 136 -4.92 3.64 -9.38
CA ALA A 136 -4.01 2.71 -8.72
C ALA A 136 -3.37 1.68 -9.66
N ASP A 137 -3.99 1.38 -10.81
CA ASP A 137 -3.41 0.51 -11.84
C ASP A 137 -2.17 1.17 -12.50
N THR A 138 -2.16 2.50 -12.61
CA THR A 138 -1.05 3.29 -13.17
C THR A 138 -0.08 3.75 -12.09
N TYR A 139 -0.61 4.14 -10.93
CA TYR A 139 0.12 4.68 -9.79
C TYR A 139 -0.14 3.83 -8.53
N PRO A 140 0.44 2.63 -8.44
CA PRO A 140 0.12 1.70 -7.36
C PRO A 140 0.60 2.14 -5.98
N ALA A 141 1.50 3.12 -5.91
CA ALA A 141 2.15 3.53 -4.68
C ALA A 141 1.90 5.01 -4.36
N ILE A 142 1.40 5.27 -3.15
CA ILE A 142 1.46 6.59 -2.53
C ILE A 142 2.72 6.62 -1.66
N THR A 143 3.56 7.65 -1.80
CA THR A 143 4.81 7.72 -1.06
C THR A 143 4.91 8.96 -0.18
N LEU A 144 5.55 8.78 0.98
CA LEU A 144 5.82 9.83 1.94
C LEU A 144 7.32 9.80 2.27
N VAL A 145 8.03 10.86 1.91
CA VAL A 145 9.46 11.03 2.16
C VAL A 145 9.65 12.07 3.25
N PRO A 146 9.94 11.68 4.50
CA PRO A 146 10.22 12.62 5.58
C PRO A 146 11.41 13.52 5.25
N THR A 147 11.29 14.80 5.56
CA THR A 147 12.34 15.80 5.35
C THR A 147 12.86 16.38 6.65
N SER A 148 12.01 16.45 7.67
CA SER A 148 12.39 16.83 9.03
C SER A 148 11.41 16.27 10.05
N ILE A 149 11.88 16.04 11.27
CA ILE A 149 11.07 15.64 12.42
C ILE A 149 11.47 16.50 13.61
N ARG A 150 10.47 16.97 14.35
CA ARG A 150 10.62 17.69 15.62
C ARG A 150 9.86 16.94 16.71
N GLY A 151 10.29 17.12 17.96
CA GLY A 151 9.68 16.49 19.12
C GLY A 151 10.26 15.11 19.48
N VAL A 152 11.30 14.67 18.77
CA VAL A 152 12.04 13.44 19.08
C VAL A 152 13.49 13.79 19.37
N ASN A 153 14.00 13.31 20.51
CA ASN A 153 15.38 13.46 20.91
C ASN A 153 16.14 12.13 20.74
N LEU A 154 17.43 12.23 20.41
CA LEU A 154 18.32 11.08 20.36
C LEU A 154 19.28 11.10 21.57
N PRO A 155 19.58 9.92 22.16
CA PRO A 155 19.00 8.61 21.88
C PRO A 155 17.50 8.56 22.21
N LEU A 156 16.76 7.65 21.55
CA LEU A 156 15.34 7.51 21.81
C LEU A 156 15.06 7.23 23.30
N PRO A 157 14.01 7.87 23.87
CA PRO A 157 13.57 7.54 25.21
C PRO A 157 13.17 6.06 25.31
N LYS A 158 13.47 5.43 26.47
CA LYS A 158 13.08 4.04 26.72
C LYS A 158 11.58 3.89 26.97
N SER A 159 10.91 4.97 27.38
CA SER A 159 9.46 5.01 27.65
C SER A 159 8.97 6.46 27.64
N GLY A 160 7.65 6.63 27.67
CA GLY A 160 7.00 7.94 27.69
C GLY A 160 6.37 8.30 26.36
N SER A 161 5.91 9.55 26.26
CA SER A 161 5.23 10.07 25.07
C SER A 161 5.78 11.42 24.67
N ALA A 162 5.65 11.75 23.38
CA ALA A 162 5.99 13.08 22.86
C ALA A 162 5.00 13.50 21.77
N ALA A 163 4.75 14.80 21.68
CA ALA A 163 4.15 15.38 20.49
C ALA A 163 5.21 15.51 19.40
N ILE A 164 4.86 15.16 18.18
CA ILE A 164 5.75 15.25 17.03
C ILE A 164 5.17 16.16 15.94
N GLU A 165 6.06 16.81 15.23
CA GLU A 165 5.77 17.48 13.96
C GLU A 165 6.76 16.98 12.91
N MET A 166 6.23 16.40 11.82
CA MET A 166 7.03 15.89 10.71
C MET A 166 6.68 16.67 9.45
N THR A 167 7.68 17.20 8.77
CA THR A 167 7.54 17.69 7.41
C THR A 167 7.96 16.58 6.46
N ALA A 168 7.18 16.33 5.42
CA ALA A 168 7.45 15.28 4.44
C ALA A 168 6.93 15.66 3.05
N ASN A 169 7.56 15.15 2.01
CA ASN A 169 7.03 15.19 0.66
C ASN A 169 6.07 14.04 0.47
N LEU A 170 4.80 14.37 0.26
CA LEU A 170 3.74 13.40 -0.09
C LEU A 170 3.61 13.36 -1.61
N THR A 171 3.67 12.17 -2.19
CA THR A 171 3.42 11.94 -3.61
C THR A 171 2.18 11.07 -3.77
N VAL A 172 1.18 11.59 -4.49
CA VAL A 172 -0.03 10.87 -4.91
C VAL A 172 -0.09 10.95 -6.42
N ARG A 173 -0.18 9.80 -7.08
CA ARG A 173 0.03 9.65 -8.52
C ARG A 173 1.40 10.23 -8.92
N ASP A 174 1.43 11.21 -9.79
CA ASP A 174 2.62 11.95 -10.27
C ASP A 174 2.82 13.30 -9.59
N VAL A 175 1.95 13.68 -8.63
CA VAL A 175 1.98 14.98 -7.96
C VAL A 175 2.64 14.86 -6.60
N THR A 176 3.71 15.63 -6.37
CA THR A 176 4.42 15.72 -5.08
C THR A 176 4.18 17.08 -4.43
N ARG A 177 3.82 17.07 -3.14
CA ARG A 177 3.63 18.28 -2.33
C ARG A 177 4.30 18.14 -0.95
N PRO A 178 4.90 19.22 -0.42
CA PRO A 178 5.33 19.25 0.97
C PRO A 178 4.09 19.29 1.87
N THR A 179 4.10 18.45 2.90
CA THR A 179 3.02 18.34 3.89
C THR A 179 3.58 18.38 5.30
N THR A 180 2.80 18.93 6.24
CA THR A 180 3.15 18.93 7.67
C THR A 180 2.21 18.01 8.41
N TRP A 181 2.78 17.01 9.09
CA TRP A 181 2.07 16.02 9.87
C TRP A 181 2.26 16.33 11.36
N LYS A 182 1.16 16.34 12.10
CA LYS A 182 1.17 16.52 13.56
C LYS A 182 0.63 15.28 14.21
N GLY A 183 1.27 14.87 15.31
CA GLY A 183 0.87 13.62 15.96
C GLY A 183 1.50 13.45 17.34
N THR A 184 1.28 12.27 17.90
CA THR A 184 1.85 11.83 19.16
C THR A 184 2.49 10.47 19.00
N VAL A 185 3.58 10.25 19.75
CA VAL A 185 4.29 8.99 19.80
C VAL A 185 4.39 8.49 21.23
N GLN A 186 4.44 7.18 21.38
CA GLN A 186 4.75 6.44 22.61
C GLN A 186 6.05 5.69 22.38
N PHE A 187 6.98 5.79 23.30
CA PHE A 187 8.27 5.08 23.28
C PHE A 187 8.18 3.86 24.18
N ALA A 188 8.67 2.72 23.70
CA ALA A 188 8.76 1.49 24.48
C ALA A 188 9.93 0.63 23.99
N ASN A 189 11.07 0.66 24.73
CA ASN A 189 12.21 -0.25 24.52
C ASN A 189 12.62 -0.50 23.06
N GLY A 190 12.87 0.58 22.31
CA GLY A 190 13.30 0.48 20.89
C GLY A 190 12.15 0.40 19.88
N SER A 191 10.89 0.49 20.34
CA SER A 191 9.73 0.70 19.48
C SER A 191 9.13 2.10 19.64
N VAL A 192 8.54 2.63 18.59
CA VAL A 192 7.84 3.90 18.58
C VAL A 192 6.49 3.68 17.91
N THR A 193 5.44 3.68 18.72
CA THR A 193 4.06 3.62 18.22
C THR A 193 3.42 5.01 18.27
N GLY A 194 2.47 5.27 17.40
CA GLY A 194 1.83 6.57 17.43
C GLY A 194 0.84 6.79 16.32
N SER A 195 0.32 8.01 16.30
CA SER A 195 -0.54 8.48 15.21
C SER A 195 -0.11 9.87 14.75
N ALA A 196 -0.32 10.16 13.49
CA ALA A 196 -0.13 11.48 12.91
C ALA A 196 -1.20 11.78 11.86
N SER A 197 -1.47 13.05 11.64
CA SER A 197 -2.42 13.47 10.62
C SER A 197 -1.98 14.75 9.92
N THR A 198 -2.46 14.92 8.69
CA THR A 198 -2.35 16.13 7.89
C THR A 198 -3.67 16.37 7.16
N ALA A 199 -3.86 17.56 6.61
CA ALA A 199 -5.01 17.88 5.77
C ALA A 199 -4.56 18.78 4.61
N PHE A 200 -5.23 18.62 3.47
CA PHE A 200 -5.04 19.41 2.25
C PHE A 200 -6.34 19.40 1.43
N THR A 201 -6.38 20.19 0.36
CA THR A 201 -7.52 20.21 -0.57
C THR A 201 -7.32 19.25 -1.74
N PHE A 202 -8.39 18.96 -2.48
CA PHE A 202 -8.27 18.18 -3.72
C PHE A 202 -7.31 18.87 -4.71
N ASP A 203 -7.37 20.20 -4.81
CA ASP A 203 -6.53 20.99 -5.71
C ASP A 203 -5.04 20.94 -5.34
N ASP A 204 -4.69 20.80 -4.07
CA ASP A 204 -3.29 20.68 -3.62
C ASP A 204 -2.57 19.50 -4.27
N LEU A 205 -3.31 18.44 -4.59
CA LEU A 205 -2.77 17.22 -5.22
C LEU A 205 -3.29 17.03 -6.65
N LEU A 206 -3.93 18.05 -7.24
CA LEU A 206 -4.54 17.98 -8.58
C LEU A 206 -5.52 16.81 -8.72
N LEU A 207 -6.26 16.50 -7.66
CA LEU A 207 -7.30 15.49 -7.63
C LEU A 207 -8.64 16.12 -7.99
N GLU A 208 -9.43 15.43 -8.81
CA GLU A 208 -10.78 15.89 -9.14
C GLU A 208 -11.75 15.56 -7.98
N GLN A 209 -12.41 16.58 -7.45
CA GLN A 209 -13.42 16.40 -6.41
C GLN A 209 -14.58 15.53 -6.96
N PRO A 210 -15.01 14.47 -6.24
CA PRO A 210 -16.06 13.58 -6.71
C PRO A 210 -17.38 14.28 -7.01
N ARG A 211 -17.94 14.04 -8.21
CA ARG A 211 -19.26 14.52 -8.64
C ARG A 211 -20.08 13.35 -9.16
N VAL A 212 -20.79 12.69 -8.25
CA VAL A 212 -21.62 11.53 -8.60
C VAL A 212 -23.04 11.73 -8.09
N PRO A 213 -24.09 11.17 -8.76
CA PRO A 213 -25.50 11.46 -8.44
C PRO A 213 -25.93 11.15 -7.01
N VAL A 214 -25.23 10.27 -6.31
CA VAL A 214 -25.51 9.91 -4.92
C VAL A 214 -24.95 10.90 -3.89
N LEU A 215 -24.13 11.87 -4.32
CA LEU A 215 -23.54 12.89 -3.46
C LEU A 215 -24.29 14.22 -3.62
N LEU A 216 -24.77 14.77 -2.49
CA LEU A 216 -25.26 16.16 -2.42
C LEU A 216 -24.11 17.13 -2.30
N SER A 217 -23.11 16.78 -1.48
CA SER A 217 -21.90 17.59 -1.32
C SER A 217 -20.71 16.73 -0.87
N VAL A 218 -19.53 17.22 -1.17
CA VAL A 218 -18.24 16.72 -0.67
C VAL A 218 -17.43 17.93 -0.22
N ALA A 219 -16.87 17.89 0.97
CA ALA A 219 -15.96 18.92 1.44
C ALA A 219 -14.67 18.90 0.60
N ASP A 220 -14.09 20.05 0.37
CA ASP A 220 -12.83 20.15 -0.37
C ASP A 220 -11.63 19.60 0.43
N THR A 221 -11.75 19.54 1.76
CA THR A 221 -10.67 19.10 2.63
C THR A 221 -10.60 17.57 2.72
N ILE A 222 -9.44 17.02 2.40
CA ILE A 222 -9.06 15.63 2.63
C ILE A 222 -8.16 15.59 3.86
N LYS A 223 -8.55 14.82 4.88
CA LYS A 223 -7.69 14.51 6.03
C LYS A 223 -7.02 13.16 5.81
N LEU A 224 -5.71 13.10 5.93
CA LEU A 224 -4.96 11.84 6.03
C LEU A 224 -4.57 11.58 7.47
N GLU A 225 -4.71 10.34 7.88
CA GLU A 225 -4.37 9.84 9.21
C GLU A 225 -3.53 8.58 9.06
N ILE A 226 -2.52 8.44 9.91
CA ILE A 226 -1.70 7.24 9.98
C ILE A 226 -1.55 6.81 11.43
N ASP A 227 -1.82 5.54 11.72
CA ASP A 227 -1.35 4.86 12.92
C ASP A 227 -0.14 4.03 12.52
N PHE A 228 0.92 4.08 13.31
CA PHE A 228 2.17 3.40 12.98
C PHE A 228 2.79 2.73 14.18
N ASN A 229 3.50 1.66 13.89
CA ASN A 229 4.35 0.93 14.81
C ASN A 229 5.74 0.79 14.15
N LEU A 230 6.71 1.50 14.68
CA LEU A 230 8.09 1.51 14.20
C LEU A 230 8.97 0.76 15.18
N VAL A 231 9.86 -0.09 14.67
CA VAL A 231 10.84 -0.83 15.47
C VAL A 231 12.24 -0.43 15.06
N SER A 232 13.12 -0.29 16.04
CA SER A 232 14.53 0.00 15.78
C SER A 232 15.20 -1.22 15.15
N GLN A 233 15.92 -0.99 14.06
CA GLN A 233 16.84 -1.96 13.49
C GLN A 233 18.26 -1.59 13.93
N PRO A 234 19.06 -2.57 14.34
CA PRO A 234 20.48 -2.37 14.66
C PRO A 234 21.30 -2.05 13.43
#